data_fddf094a453ad5b6689712c6897fe34a
#
_entry.id   fddf094a453ad5b6689712c6897fe34a
#
_cell.length_a   1.000
_cell.length_b   1.000
_cell.length_c   1.000
_cell.angle_alpha   90.00
_cell.angle_beta   90.00
_cell.angle_gamma   90.00
#
_symmetry.space_group_name_H-M   'P 1'
#
loop_
_entity.id
_entity.type
_entity.pdbx_description
1 polymer ?
#
loop_
_entity_poly.entity_id
_entity_poly.type
_entity_poly.pdbx_seq_one_letter_code
_entity_poly.pdbx_strand_id
1 'polypeptide(L)'
;MPEDPYVELRAFLDRFPLGFPPTPSRVELKILKRLFTPEEASLAVKLSARPESVEEIAERTGMAPGALEPILDAMARKGLVFKMRRQGKACYNAAPFMIGLYEYSVKRIDPELAALYREYYDSAYADEMGASHVPGFKVIPVNRHVASDLVLLPYQKMEEDIRSARVIAVTDCICRKEAALVGEACDHPLETCLSFGAAAEYYIENGLGRRISADEAIRILEEADESGLVHAGANSKHLSNICNCCPCCCASMKGITRKGMKRRQFMNAIFEAVVDEDSCTACEVCVDRCPVGAVSVDDWAVVDRDRCLGCGLCAGTCPTEAITMKLRQDREEPFDRVLDMGLAILEGKKKHAKVPSGRETA
;
A
#
# COMPACT_ATOMS: atom_id res chain seq x y z
N MET A 1 6.17 -12.94 35.97
CA MET A 1 6.87 -13.60 34.83
C MET A 1 7.13 -12.52 33.82
N PRO A 2 8.27 -12.47 33.15
CA PRO A 2 8.46 -11.52 32.05
C PRO A 2 7.30 -11.71 31.06
N GLU A 3 6.72 -10.59 30.59
CA GLU A 3 5.67 -10.65 29.57
C GLU A 3 6.21 -11.29 28.29
N ASP A 4 5.36 -12.04 27.57
CA ASP A 4 5.72 -12.64 26.28
C ASP A 4 6.12 -11.50 25.31
N PRO A 5 7.37 -11.42 24.80
CA PRO A 5 7.85 -10.32 23.99
C PRO A 5 7.02 -10.13 22.71
N TYR A 6 6.35 -11.15 22.25
CA TYR A 6 5.46 -11.05 21.08
C TYR A 6 4.14 -10.37 21.41
N VAL A 7 3.65 -10.49 22.64
CA VAL A 7 2.46 -9.75 23.12
C VAL A 7 2.80 -8.25 23.25
N GLU A 8 3.98 -7.93 23.80
CA GLU A 8 4.45 -6.55 23.86
C GLU A 8 4.65 -5.96 22.46
N LEU A 9 5.29 -6.71 21.55
CA LEU A 9 5.52 -6.28 20.17
C LEU A 9 4.20 -6.07 19.42
N ARG A 10 3.20 -6.98 19.58
CA ARG A 10 1.86 -6.81 19.02
C ARG A 10 1.23 -5.51 19.51
N ALA A 11 1.25 -5.27 20.84
CA ALA A 11 0.68 -4.07 21.42
C ALA A 11 1.41 -2.78 20.98
N PHE A 12 2.72 -2.87 20.74
CA PHE A 12 3.51 -1.78 20.17
C PHE A 12 3.11 -1.47 18.73
N LEU A 13 3.01 -2.49 17.87
CA LEU A 13 2.60 -2.35 16.48
C LEU A 13 1.17 -1.84 16.32
N ASP A 14 0.29 -2.16 17.26
CA ASP A 14 -1.11 -1.70 17.26
C ASP A 14 -1.27 -0.18 17.46
N ARG A 15 -0.21 0.51 17.86
CA ARG A 15 -0.19 1.98 17.99
C ARG A 15 0.13 2.73 16.70
N PHE A 16 0.51 2.01 15.64
CA PHE A 16 0.77 2.62 14.33
C PHE A 16 -0.54 3.07 13.66
N PRO A 17 -0.49 3.97 12.66
CA PRO A 17 -1.66 4.42 11.90
C PRO A 17 -2.52 3.29 11.36
N LEU A 18 -1.89 2.31 10.71
CA LEU A 18 -2.46 0.99 10.49
C LEU A 18 -1.93 0.10 11.61
N GLY A 19 -2.80 -0.26 12.53
CA GLY A 19 -2.46 -1.01 13.72
C GLY A 19 -2.24 -2.50 13.46
N PHE A 20 -2.08 -3.24 14.54
CA PHE A 20 -1.93 -4.70 14.50
C PHE A 20 -2.85 -5.32 15.54
N PRO A 21 -4.19 -5.22 15.34
CA PRO A 21 -5.18 -5.63 16.33
C PRO A 21 -5.11 -7.12 16.66
N PRO A 22 -5.49 -7.51 17.91
CA PRO A 22 -5.53 -8.90 18.31
C PRO A 22 -6.69 -9.64 17.66
N THR A 23 -6.54 -10.95 17.52
CA THR A 23 -7.56 -11.85 17.01
C THR A 23 -7.93 -12.94 18.04
N PRO A 24 -9.13 -13.54 17.98
CA PRO A 24 -9.47 -14.67 18.84
C PRO A 24 -8.54 -15.86 18.67
N SER A 25 -8.06 -16.14 17.44
CA SER A 25 -7.12 -17.22 17.12
C SER A 25 -5.67 -16.92 17.49
N ARG A 26 -5.36 -15.65 17.83
CA ARG A 26 -4.02 -15.14 18.10
C ARG A 26 -3.07 -15.37 16.92
N VAL A 27 -3.58 -15.36 15.68
CA VAL A 27 -2.78 -15.55 14.47
C VAL A 27 -1.72 -14.47 14.31
N GLU A 28 -1.99 -13.26 14.75
CA GLU A 28 -1.03 -12.14 14.77
C GLU A 28 0.23 -12.47 15.60
N LEU A 29 0.12 -13.22 16.68
CA LEU A 29 1.27 -13.65 17.45
C LEU A 29 2.03 -14.79 16.77
N LYS A 30 1.33 -15.67 16.04
CA LYS A 30 2.00 -16.70 15.22
C LYS A 30 2.82 -16.05 14.12
N ILE A 31 2.29 -15.01 13.46
CA ILE A 31 3.03 -14.20 12.48
C ILE A 31 4.30 -13.62 13.10
N LEU A 32 4.20 -12.96 14.25
CA LEU A 32 5.38 -12.36 14.91
C LEU A 32 6.42 -13.41 15.27
N LYS A 33 6.02 -14.59 15.76
CA LYS A 33 6.93 -15.70 16.07
C LYS A 33 7.62 -16.30 14.84
N ARG A 34 7.01 -16.19 13.66
CA ARG A 34 7.63 -16.59 12.38
C ARG A 34 8.63 -15.54 11.88
N LEU A 35 8.40 -14.27 12.18
CA LEU A 35 9.24 -13.17 11.70
C LEU A 35 10.42 -12.89 12.62
N PHE A 36 10.22 -12.85 13.93
CA PHE A 36 11.17 -12.38 14.96
C PHE A 36 11.62 -13.52 15.87
N THR A 37 12.87 -13.44 16.34
CA THR A 37 13.27 -14.14 17.57
C THR A 37 12.74 -13.38 18.80
N PRO A 38 12.71 -13.99 20.02
CA PRO A 38 12.30 -13.29 21.24
C PRO A 38 13.14 -12.02 21.52
N GLU A 39 14.45 -12.07 21.25
CA GLU A 39 15.39 -10.97 21.44
C GLU A 39 15.12 -9.84 20.43
N GLU A 40 14.89 -10.18 19.16
CA GLU A 40 14.53 -9.22 18.12
C GLU A 40 13.18 -8.55 18.40
N ALA A 41 12.18 -9.30 18.90
CA ALA A 41 10.90 -8.76 19.32
C ALA A 41 11.06 -7.76 20.47
N SER A 42 11.85 -8.13 21.50
CA SER A 42 12.14 -7.27 22.64
C SER A 42 12.91 -6.01 22.24
N LEU A 43 13.80 -6.09 21.25
CA LEU A 43 14.52 -4.92 20.72
C LEU A 43 13.60 -4.04 19.88
N ALA A 44 12.74 -4.63 19.04
CA ALA A 44 11.82 -3.87 18.16
C ALA A 44 10.86 -2.96 18.95
N VAL A 45 10.41 -3.37 20.12
CA VAL A 45 9.57 -2.57 21.03
C VAL A 45 10.31 -1.32 21.55
N LYS A 46 11.65 -1.35 21.56
CA LYS A 46 12.48 -0.22 21.99
C LYS A 46 12.72 0.81 20.88
N LEU A 47 12.33 0.52 19.65
CA LEU A 47 12.48 1.45 18.54
C LEU A 47 11.34 2.46 18.48
N SER A 48 11.58 3.58 17.84
CA SER A 48 10.58 4.61 17.56
C SER A 48 9.99 4.41 16.15
N ALA A 49 8.84 5.02 15.88
CA ALA A 49 8.30 5.14 14.55
C ALA A 49 9.08 6.15 13.67
N ARG A 50 9.94 6.98 14.28
CA ARG A 50 10.80 7.93 13.57
C ARG A 50 12.21 7.35 13.43
N PRO A 51 12.90 7.60 12.32
CA PRO A 51 14.28 7.19 12.16
C PRO A 51 15.18 7.84 13.20
N GLU A 52 15.92 7.01 13.94
CA GLU A 52 16.87 7.38 15.00
C GLU A 52 18.26 6.83 14.67
N SER A 53 19.29 7.51 15.14
CA SER A 53 20.69 7.05 15.07
C SER A 53 20.91 5.84 16.00
N VAL A 54 21.99 5.12 15.76
CA VAL A 54 22.38 3.98 16.62
C VAL A 54 22.64 4.46 18.05
N GLU A 55 23.21 5.65 18.22
CA GLU A 55 23.51 6.27 19.52
C GLU A 55 22.23 6.52 20.33
N GLU A 56 21.18 7.12 19.71
CA GLU A 56 19.90 7.38 20.37
C GLU A 56 19.21 6.08 20.80
N ILE A 57 19.29 5.03 19.98
CA ILE A 57 18.75 3.72 20.31
C ILE A 57 19.58 3.05 21.42
N ALA A 58 20.90 3.19 21.37
CA ALA A 58 21.83 2.66 22.38
C ALA A 58 21.58 3.22 23.78
N GLU A 59 21.35 4.55 23.88
CA GLU A 59 20.98 5.20 25.15
C GLU A 59 19.71 4.60 25.75
N ARG A 60 18.69 4.36 24.93
CA ARG A 60 17.40 3.78 25.38
C ARG A 60 17.48 2.31 25.71
N THR A 61 18.33 1.55 25.03
CA THR A 61 18.46 0.09 25.22
C THR A 61 19.49 -0.29 26.27
N GLY A 62 20.42 0.61 26.62
CA GLY A 62 21.57 0.31 27.47
C GLY A 62 22.65 -0.53 26.79
N MET A 63 22.57 -0.73 25.47
CA MET A 63 23.54 -1.50 24.68
C MET A 63 24.64 -0.58 24.15
N ALA A 64 25.86 -1.11 24.02
CA ALA A 64 26.94 -0.36 23.35
C ALA A 64 26.62 -0.22 21.85
N PRO A 65 26.82 0.99 21.23
CA PRO A 65 26.52 1.24 19.82
C PRO A 65 27.16 0.21 18.87
N GLY A 66 28.42 -0.14 19.09
CA GLY A 66 29.14 -1.12 18.25
C GLY A 66 28.62 -2.54 18.34
N ALA A 67 27.90 -2.90 19.41
CA ALA A 67 27.22 -4.19 19.53
C ALA A 67 25.78 -4.15 18.96
N LEU A 68 25.13 -2.98 19.05
CA LEU A 68 23.75 -2.79 18.62
C LEU A 68 23.63 -2.69 17.09
N GLU A 69 24.50 -1.94 16.42
CA GLU A 69 24.41 -1.69 14.96
C GLU A 69 24.40 -2.99 14.14
N PRO A 70 25.27 -3.99 14.37
CA PRO A 70 25.20 -5.27 13.64
C PRO A 70 23.88 -6.02 13.83
N ILE A 71 23.24 -5.91 14.99
CA ILE A 71 21.92 -6.52 15.28
C ILE A 71 20.83 -5.82 14.47
N LEU A 72 20.81 -4.48 14.50
CA LEU A 72 19.85 -3.68 13.72
C LEU A 72 20.02 -3.91 12.22
N ASP A 73 21.25 -4.05 11.75
CA ASP A 73 21.54 -4.40 10.35
C ASP A 73 21.05 -5.81 10.00
N ALA A 74 21.20 -6.78 10.87
CA ALA A 74 20.67 -8.12 10.67
C ALA A 74 19.13 -8.09 10.64
N MET A 75 18.49 -7.33 11.53
CA MET A 75 17.04 -7.15 11.52
C MET A 75 16.56 -6.43 10.26
N ALA A 76 17.29 -5.42 9.75
CA ALA A 76 16.96 -4.75 8.50
C ALA A 76 17.03 -5.69 7.30
N ARG A 77 18.06 -6.54 7.20
CA ARG A 77 18.17 -7.57 6.17
C ARG A 77 17.02 -8.59 6.22
N LYS A 78 16.49 -8.85 7.40
CA LYS A 78 15.29 -9.69 7.58
C LYS A 78 13.99 -8.96 7.27
N GLY A 79 14.02 -7.64 7.07
CA GLY A 79 12.81 -6.82 6.86
C GLY A 79 12.02 -6.55 8.14
N LEU A 80 12.66 -6.57 9.32
CA LEU A 80 12.00 -6.40 10.62
C LEU A 80 12.01 -4.94 11.09
N VAL A 81 12.97 -4.16 10.62
CA VAL A 81 13.13 -2.74 10.90
C VAL A 81 13.48 -2.01 9.61
N PHE A 82 13.07 -0.77 9.50
CA PHE A 82 13.46 0.06 8.36
C PHE A 82 14.80 0.72 8.65
N LYS A 83 15.70 0.72 7.65
CA LYS A 83 17.00 1.39 7.68
C LYS A 83 17.05 2.46 6.61
N MET A 84 17.56 3.63 6.96
CA MET A 84 17.85 4.69 6.00
C MET A 84 19.14 5.42 6.36
N ARG A 85 19.65 6.24 5.45
CA ARG A 85 20.80 7.10 5.71
C ARG A 85 20.39 8.57 5.84
N ARG A 86 20.85 9.21 6.92
CA ARG A 86 20.74 10.66 7.09
C ARG A 86 22.13 11.24 7.26
N GLN A 87 22.51 12.16 6.39
CA GLN A 87 23.85 12.77 6.40
C GLN A 87 24.98 11.72 6.44
N GLY A 88 24.81 10.61 5.70
CA GLY A 88 25.79 9.51 5.64
C GLY A 88 25.72 8.52 6.82
N LYS A 89 25.00 8.81 7.90
CA LYS A 89 24.84 7.93 9.08
C LYS A 89 23.63 7.02 8.92
N ALA A 90 23.76 5.78 9.38
CA ALA A 90 22.65 4.84 9.46
C ALA A 90 21.65 5.28 10.53
N CYS A 91 20.36 5.26 10.17
CA CYS A 91 19.24 5.48 11.08
C CYS A 91 18.25 4.33 10.93
N TYR A 92 17.62 3.96 12.02
CA TYR A 92 16.68 2.85 12.07
C TYR A 92 15.37 3.27 12.72
N ASN A 93 14.27 2.65 12.31
CA ASN A 93 12.97 2.80 12.98
C ASN A 93 12.17 1.51 12.90
N ALA A 94 11.21 1.38 13.79
CA ALA A 94 10.27 0.29 13.75
C ALA A 94 9.47 0.30 12.45
N ALA A 95 9.34 -0.86 11.83
CA ALA A 95 8.46 -1.05 10.68
C ALA A 95 7.03 -1.32 11.17
N PRO A 96 5.99 -0.64 10.62
CA PRO A 96 4.61 -1.04 10.83
C PRO A 96 4.35 -2.41 10.19
N PHE A 97 3.15 -2.98 10.40
CA PHE A 97 2.83 -4.23 9.70
C PHE A 97 2.70 -3.99 8.19
N MET A 98 1.95 -2.97 7.76
CA MET A 98 1.76 -2.57 6.35
C MET A 98 1.84 -1.02 6.23
N ILE A 99 2.54 -0.43 5.31
CA ILE A 99 3.63 -0.97 4.47
C ILE A 99 4.85 -1.13 5.38
N GLY A 100 5.35 -2.35 5.48
CA GLY A 100 6.41 -2.68 6.42
C GLY A 100 6.66 -4.19 6.48
N LEU A 101 6.45 -4.82 7.63
CA LEU A 101 6.78 -6.25 7.88
C LEU A 101 6.19 -7.18 6.82
N TYR A 102 4.98 -6.91 6.34
CA TYR A 102 4.32 -7.70 5.30
C TYR A 102 5.08 -7.60 3.97
N GLU A 103 5.31 -6.39 3.46
CA GLU A 103 6.01 -6.17 2.19
C GLU A 103 7.48 -6.60 2.27
N TYR A 104 8.16 -6.34 3.39
CA TYR A 104 9.56 -6.69 3.57
C TYR A 104 9.79 -8.20 3.72
N SER A 105 8.73 -8.98 3.96
CA SER A 105 8.81 -10.44 3.99
C SER A 105 8.85 -11.10 2.60
N VAL A 106 8.76 -10.33 1.51
CA VAL A 106 8.61 -10.80 0.13
C VAL A 106 9.63 -11.86 -0.32
N LYS A 107 10.84 -11.85 0.21
CA LYS A 107 11.88 -12.86 -0.09
C LYS A 107 11.90 -14.04 0.89
N ARG A 108 11.11 -13.96 1.97
CA ARG A 108 11.07 -14.97 3.05
C ARG A 108 9.72 -15.65 3.22
N ILE A 109 8.68 -15.13 2.56
CA ILE A 109 7.34 -15.71 2.64
C ILE A 109 7.35 -17.13 2.09
N ASP A 110 6.79 -18.04 2.85
CA ASP A 110 6.54 -19.43 2.51
C ASP A 110 5.04 -19.76 2.64
N PRO A 111 4.57 -20.96 2.26
CA PRO A 111 3.15 -21.29 2.33
C PRO A 111 2.54 -21.17 3.73
N GLU A 112 3.30 -21.47 4.80
CA GLU A 112 2.82 -21.36 6.18
C GLU A 112 2.60 -19.88 6.55
N LEU A 113 3.57 -19.02 6.30
CA LEU A 113 3.46 -17.59 6.58
C LEU A 113 2.37 -16.93 5.71
N ALA A 114 2.23 -17.35 4.45
CA ALA A 114 1.17 -16.88 3.56
C ALA A 114 -0.23 -17.23 4.09
N ALA A 115 -0.41 -18.46 4.59
CA ALA A 115 -1.66 -18.87 5.22
C ALA A 115 -1.98 -18.06 6.49
N LEU A 116 -0.98 -17.77 7.33
CA LEU A 116 -1.14 -16.91 8.50
C LEU A 116 -1.52 -15.47 8.12
N TYR A 117 -0.90 -14.91 7.08
CA TYR A 117 -1.27 -13.58 6.57
C TYR A 117 -2.70 -13.54 6.06
N ARG A 118 -3.14 -14.58 5.34
CA ARG A 118 -4.51 -14.71 4.86
C ARG A 118 -5.50 -14.78 6.01
N GLU A 119 -5.26 -15.65 6.99
CA GLU A 119 -6.10 -15.78 8.19
C GLU A 119 -6.20 -14.42 8.92
N TYR A 120 -5.08 -13.73 9.07
CA TYR A 120 -5.04 -12.44 9.75
C TYR A 120 -5.80 -11.35 8.97
N TYR A 121 -5.61 -11.30 7.65
CA TYR A 121 -6.34 -10.37 6.79
C TYR A 121 -7.86 -10.55 6.95
N ASP A 122 -8.33 -11.79 6.88
CA ASP A 122 -9.77 -12.09 6.91
C ASP A 122 -10.40 -11.90 8.30
N SER A 123 -9.64 -12.12 9.37
CA SER A 123 -10.14 -12.07 10.75
C SER A 123 -10.11 -10.68 11.38
N ALA A 124 -9.19 -9.79 10.97
CA ALA A 124 -9.03 -8.48 11.59
C ALA A 124 -8.47 -7.39 10.66
N TYR A 125 -7.50 -7.71 9.79
CA TYR A 125 -6.70 -6.67 9.19
C TYR A 125 -7.43 -5.90 8.07
N ALA A 126 -8.37 -6.52 7.38
CA ALA A 126 -9.22 -5.81 6.41
C ALA A 126 -10.04 -4.70 7.09
N ASP A 127 -10.61 -4.99 8.25
CA ASP A 127 -11.39 -4.01 9.04
C ASP A 127 -10.47 -2.92 9.59
N GLU A 128 -9.27 -3.29 10.04
CA GLU A 128 -8.26 -2.32 10.49
C GLU A 128 -7.85 -1.35 9.38
N MET A 129 -7.60 -1.84 8.17
CA MET A 129 -7.25 -1.00 7.01
C MET A 129 -8.37 -0.02 6.66
N GLY A 130 -9.63 -0.41 6.86
CA GLY A 130 -10.82 0.40 6.61
C GLY A 130 -11.33 1.20 7.82
N ALA A 131 -10.66 1.15 8.96
CA ALA A 131 -11.15 1.73 10.23
C ALA A 131 -11.13 3.27 10.25
N SER A 132 -10.44 3.92 9.34
CA SER A 132 -10.41 5.38 9.21
C SER A 132 -11.15 5.84 7.96
N HIS A 133 -11.76 7.04 8.01
CA HIS A 133 -12.29 7.71 6.82
C HIS A 133 -11.17 8.33 5.97
N VAL A 134 -9.93 8.38 6.47
CA VAL A 134 -8.76 8.88 5.77
C VAL A 134 -8.07 7.71 5.07
N PRO A 135 -8.09 7.64 3.72
CA PRO A 135 -7.44 6.56 2.99
C PRO A 135 -5.92 6.65 3.05
N GLY A 136 -5.28 5.49 3.21
CA GLY A 136 -3.82 5.39 3.20
C GLY A 136 -3.19 5.45 1.81
N PHE A 137 -3.97 5.18 0.76
CA PHE A 137 -3.52 5.19 -0.64
C PHE A 137 -4.23 6.27 -1.45
N LYS A 138 -3.53 6.81 -2.45
CA LYS A 138 -4.11 7.54 -3.57
C LYS A 138 -4.02 6.70 -4.84
N VAL A 139 -5.01 6.83 -5.70
CA VAL A 139 -4.98 6.25 -7.05
C VAL A 139 -4.28 7.21 -8.00
N ILE A 140 -3.40 6.68 -8.83
CA ILE A 140 -2.68 7.42 -9.88
C ILE A 140 -3.31 7.00 -11.20
N PRO A 141 -4.00 7.89 -11.93
CA PRO A 141 -4.67 7.49 -13.17
C PRO A 141 -3.68 7.19 -14.27
N VAL A 142 -4.04 6.25 -15.15
CA VAL A 142 -3.35 6.04 -16.40
C VAL A 142 -3.66 7.19 -17.36
N ASN A 143 -2.64 7.70 -18.05
CA ASN A 143 -2.69 9.07 -18.55
C ASN A 143 -2.77 9.24 -20.05
N ARG A 144 -3.41 8.44 -20.80
CA ARG A 144 -3.55 8.78 -22.25
C ARG A 144 -4.78 9.64 -22.56
N HIS A 145 -5.72 9.79 -21.62
CA HIS A 145 -7.06 10.36 -21.88
C HIS A 145 -7.54 11.37 -20.84
N VAL A 146 -6.63 12.04 -20.15
CA VAL A 146 -7.00 13.19 -19.30
C VAL A 146 -7.00 14.43 -20.16
N ALA A 147 -8.09 15.22 -20.13
CA ALA A 147 -8.24 16.42 -20.93
C ALA A 147 -7.03 17.36 -20.76
N SER A 148 -6.49 17.84 -21.87
CA SER A 148 -5.24 18.62 -21.98
C SER A 148 -5.26 19.99 -21.25
N ASP A 149 -6.42 20.43 -20.79
CA ASP A 149 -6.62 21.74 -20.17
C ASP A 149 -6.37 21.75 -18.66
N LEU A 150 -6.08 20.58 -18.07
CA LEU A 150 -5.79 20.46 -16.64
C LEU A 150 -4.28 20.61 -16.40
N VAL A 151 -3.90 21.74 -15.87
CA VAL A 151 -2.54 22.06 -15.47
C VAL A 151 -2.01 20.99 -14.50
N LEU A 152 -0.97 20.23 -14.94
CA LEU A 152 -0.24 19.20 -14.18
C LEU A 152 -1.08 17.97 -13.79
N LEU A 153 -1.22 17.07 -14.74
CA LEU A 153 -1.78 15.74 -14.52
C LEU A 153 -0.91 14.91 -13.57
N PRO A 154 -1.51 14.21 -12.60
CA PRO A 154 -0.76 13.36 -11.67
C PRO A 154 0.17 12.34 -12.34
N TYR A 155 -0.17 11.87 -13.54
CA TYR A 155 0.67 10.92 -14.28
C TYR A 155 1.88 11.61 -14.92
N GLN A 156 1.71 12.73 -15.61
CA GLN A 156 2.85 13.48 -16.16
C GLN A 156 3.82 13.88 -15.05
N LYS A 157 3.27 14.32 -13.91
CA LYS A 157 4.06 14.56 -12.73
C LYS A 157 4.69 13.28 -12.18
N MET A 158 4.00 12.16 -12.21
CA MET A 158 4.55 10.86 -11.80
C MET A 158 5.72 10.44 -12.70
N GLU A 159 5.61 10.59 -14.01
CA GLU A 159 6.71 10.30 -14.94
C GLU A 159 7.91 11.24 -14.71
N GLU A 160 7.67 12.52 -14.50
CA GLU A 160 8.71 13.48 -14.11
C GLU A 160 9.36 13.12 -12.78
N ASP A 161 8.57 12.75 -11.77
CA ASP A 161 9.05 12.28 -10.47
C ASP A 161 9.89 11.00 -10.60
N ILE A 162 9.47 10.05 -11.46
CA ILE A 162 10.22 8.83 -11.75
C ILE A 162 11.54 9.16 -12.45
N ARG A 163 11.54 10.02 -13.47
CA ARG A 163 12.74 10.42 -14.21
C ARG A 163 13.72 11.22 -13.36
N SER A 164 13.22 11.97 -12.37
CA SER A 164 14.03 12.74 -11.42
C SER A 164 14.50 11.93 -10.21
N ALA A 165 13.95 10.73 -10.00
CA ALA A 165 14.28 9.90 -8.85
C ALA A 165 15.73 9.40 -8.91
N ARG A 166 16.49 9.67 -7.85
CA ARG A 166 17.91 9.27 -7.75
C ARG A 166 18.10 7.76 -7.72
N VAL A 167 17.21 7.05 -7.09
CA VAL A 167 17.23 5.59 -6.91
C VAL A 167 15.83 5.04 -7.06
N ILE A 168 15.71 4.01 -7.88
CA ILE A 168 14.47 3.27 -8.10
C ILE A 168 14.76 1.78 -7.89
N ALA A 169 13.86 1.10 -7.21
CA ALA A 169 13.91 -0.34 -7.03
C ALA A 169 12.58 -0.98 -7.45
N VAL A 170 12.68 -2.21 -7.94
CA VAL A 170 11.52 -3.07 -8.19
C VAL A 170 11.65 -4.36 -7.39
N THR A 171 10.51 -4.88 -6.94
CA THR A 171 10.40 -6.18 -6.27
C THR A 171 9.10 -6.88 -6.65
N ASP A 172 9.01 -8.17 -6.31
CA ASP A 172 7.78 -8.95 -6.47
C ASP A 172 6.64 -8.31 -5.65
N CYS A 173 5.43 -8.35 -6.19
CA CYS A 173 4.24 -7.98 -5.43
C CYS A 173 3.96 -9.02 -4.35
N ILE A 174 4.08 -8.64 -3.08
CA ILE A 174 3.84 -9.55 -1.94
C ILE A 174 2.41 -10.11 -1.95
N CYS A 175 1.40 -9.29 -2.29
CA CYS A 175 0.00 -9.72 -2.32
C CYS A 175 -0.24 -10.84 -3.35
N ARG A 176 0.36 -10.74 -4.55
CA ARG A 176 0.28 -11.81 -5.56
C ARG A 176 1.09 -13.04 -5.17
N LYS A 177 2.24 -12.83 -4.54
CA LYS A 177 3.07 -13.93 -4.05
C LYS A 177 2.40 -14.70 -2.91
N GLU A 178 1.79 -14.00 -1.95
CA GLU A 178 0.96 -14.59 -0.90
C GLU A 178 -0.19 -15.40 -1.50
N ALA A 179 -0.95 -14.79 -2.44
CA ALA A 179 -2.07 -15.45 -3.08
C ALA A 179 -1.65 -16.74 -3.82
N ALA A 180 -0.54 -16.70 -4.55
CA ALA A 180 0.00 -17.89 -5.22
C ALA A 180 0.38 -19.01 -4.23
N LEU A 181 0.98 -18.66 -3.09
CA LEU A 181 1.39 -19.64 -2.07
C LEU A 181 0.21 -20.31 -1.36
N VAL A 182 -0.97 -19.66 -1.34
CA VAL A 182 -2.21 -20.25 -0.80
C VAL A 182 -3.13 -20.82 -1.90
N GLY A 183 -2.65 -20.98 -3.14
CA GLY A 183 -3.40 -21.60 -4.23
C GLY A 183 -4.37 -20.66 -4.96
N GLU A 184 -4.27 -19.34 -4.76
CA GLU A 184 -5.10 -18.32 -5.41
C GLU A 184 -4.28 -17.45 -6.39
N ALA A 185 -3.36 -18.05 -7.15
CA ALA A 185 -2.54 -17.35 -8.13
C ALA A 185 -3.42 -16.62 -9.18
N CYS A 186 -2.90 -15.52 -9.70
CA CYS A 186 -3.47 -14.82 -10.85
C CYS A 186 -2.39 -14.62 -11.93
N ASP A 187 -2.81 -14.35 -13.17
CA ASP A 187 -1.93 -14.26 -14.35
C ASP A 187 -1.25 -12.89 -14.49
N HIS A 188 -1.48 -11.96 -13.57
CA HIS A 188 -0.85 -10.64 -13.61
C HIS A 188 0.66 -10.70 -13.33
N PRO A 189 1.46 -9.78 -13.92
CA PRO A 189 2.92 -9.71 -13.70
C PRO A 189 3.27 -9.63 -12.21
N LEU A 190 4.29 -10.38 -11.79
CA LEU A 190 4.67 -10.46 -10.38
C LEU A 190 5.59 -9.30 -9.95
N GLU A 191 6.64 -9.01 -10.74
CA GLU A 191 7.66 -7.99 -10.41
C GLU A 191 7.17 -6.59 -10.80
N THR A 192 6.30 -6.01 -10.00
CA THR A 192 5.65 -4.72 -10.30
C THR A 192 5.59 -3.75 -9.12
N CYS A 193 6.18 -4.09 -7.97
CA CYS A 193 6.19 -3.20 -6.81
C CYS A 193 7.39 -2.26 -6.92
N LEU A 194 7.13 -0.96 -7.14
CA LEU A 194 8.15 0.07 -7.30
C LEU A 194 8.36 0.84 -6.01
N SER A 195 9.62 1.13 -5.70
CA SER A 195 10.04 1.97 -4.57
C SER A 195 10.99 3.05 -5.03
N PHE A 196 10.99 4.21 -4.35
CA PHE A 196 11.76 5.39 -4.72
C PHE A 196 12.56 5.96 -3.55
N GLY A 197 13.71 6.58 -3.83
CA GLY A 197 14.53 7.25 -2.83
C GLY A 197 14.99 6.33 -1.71
N ALA A 198 14.79 6.74 -0.45
CA ALA A 198 15.22 5.97 0.73
C ALA A 198 14.57 4.59 0.83
N ALA A 199 13.31 4.43 0.37
CA ALA A 199 12.67 3.13 0.31
C ALA A 199 13.37 2.22 -0.72
N ALA A 200 13.72 2.75 -1.90
CA ALA A 200 14.46 2.00 -2.91
C ALA A 200 15.85 1.58 -2.41
N GLU A 201 16.57 2.49 -1.76
CA GLU A 201 17.87 2.18 -1.13
C GLU A 201 17.74 1.02 -0.14
N TYR A 202 16.72 1.08 0.72
CA TYR A 202 16.42 0.02 1.69
C TYR A 202 16.19 -1.35 1.02
N TYR A 203 15.35 -1.39 -0.02
CA TYR A 203 15.07 -2.65 -0.73
C TYR A 203 16.33 -3.23 -1.40
N ILE A 204 17.16 -2.39 -2.01
CA ILE A 204 18.40 -2.79 -2.68
C ILE A 204 19.45 -3.26 -1.66
N GLU A 205 19.71 -2.46 -0.63
CA GLU A 205 20.75 -2.77 0.38
C GLU A 205 20.47 -4.06 1.16
N ASN A 206 19.17 -4.39 1.34
CA ASN A 206 18.76 -5.59 2.08
C ASN A 206 18.37 -6.78 1.20
N GLY A 207 18.61 -6.71 -0.12
CA GLY A 207 18.34 -7.81 -1.05
C GLY A 207 16.85 -8.12 -1.25
N LEU A 208 15.97 -7.16 -0.93
CA LEU A 208 14.52 -7.30 -1.07
C LEU A 208 14.03 -6.96 -2.48
N GLY A 209 14.79 -6.16 -3.21
CA GLY A 209 14.51 -5.74 -4.58
C GLY A 209 15.78 -5.45 -5.36
N ARG A 210 15.64 -5.18 -6.65
CA ARG A 210 16.75 -4.82 -7.52
C ARG A 210 16.63 -3.37 -7.99
N ARG A 211 17.79 -2.74 -8.27
CA ARG A 211 17.84 -1.39 -8.85
C ARG A 211 17.40 -1.45 -10.30
N ILE A 212 16.63 -0.46 -10.73
CA ILE A 212 16.21 -0.27 -12.13
C ILE A 212 16.43 1.17 -12.59
N SER A 213 16.37 1.38 -13.91
CA SER A 213 16.35 2.71 -14.52
C SER A 213 14.94 3.31 -14.51
N ALA A 214 14.84 4.63 -14.75
CA ALA A 214 13.55 5.30 -14.92
C ALA A 214 12.78 4.74 -16.12
N ASP A 215 13.45 4.46 -17.23
CA ASP A 215 12.81 3.89 -18.44
C ASP A 215 12.29 2.47 -18.18
N GLU A 216 12.97 1.68 -17.37
CA GLU A 216 12.48 0.36 -16.95
C GLU A 216 11.27 0.47 -16.03
N ALA A 217 11.28 1.43 -15.09
CA ALA A 217 10.13 1.68 -14.22
C ALA A 217 8.89 2.10 -15.02
N ILE A 218 9.05 2.96 -16.04
CA ILE A 218 7.96 3.38 -16.93
C ILE A 218 7.41 2.20 -17.71
N ARG A 219 8.26 1.34 -18.29
CA ARG A 219 7.81 0.12 -18.99
C ARG A 219 7.01 -0.82 -18.07
N ILE A 220 7.47 -1.01 -16.83
CA ILE A 220 6.72 -1.82 -15.83
C ILE A 220 5.33 -1.23 -15.57
N LEU A 221 5.20 0.10 -15.54
CA LEU A 221 3.89 0.74 -15.38
C LEU A 221 3.01 0.59 -16.62
N GLU A 222 3.58 0.69 -17.82
CA GLU A 222 2.87 0.46 -19.07
C GLU A 222 2.36 -0.98 -19.17
N GLU A 223 3.22 -1.97 -18.88
CA GLU A 223 2.84 -3.40 -18.84
C GLU A 223 1.77 -3.68 -17.76
N ALA A 224 1.87 -3.01 -16.62
CA ALA A 224 0.88 -3.10 -15.55
C ALA A 224 -0.47 -2.52 -15.97
N ASP A 225 -0.46 -1.38 -16.67
CA ASP A 225 -1.67 -0.78 -17.25
C ASP A 225 -2.32 -1.71 -18.26
N GLU A 226 -1.57 -2.21 -19.24
CA GLU A 226 -2.06 -3.17 -20.23
C GLU A 226 -2.68 -4.40 -19.57
N SER A 227 -2.10 -4.86 -18.47
CA SER A 227 -2.60 -5.98 -17.65
C SER A 227 -3.81 -5.63 -16.79
N GLY A 228 -4.31 -4.39 -16.77
CA GLY A 228 -5.47 -3.98 -15.98
C GLY A 228 -5.18 -3.72 -14.50
N LEU A 229 -3.94 -3.42 -14.15
CA LEU A 229 -3.55 -3.12 -12.78
C LEU A 229 -3.77 -1.64 -12.43
N VAL A 230 -4.26 -1.39 -11.23
CA VAL A 230 -4.47 -0.04 -10.71
C VAL A 230 -3.17 0.48 -10.10
N HIS A 231 -2.66 1.61 -10.58
CA HIS A 231 -1.54 2.29 -9.96
C HIS A 231 -2.00 2.99 -8.68
N ALA A 232 -1.36 2.68 -7.56
CA ALA A 232 -1.65 3.29 -6.27
C ALA A 232 -0.34 3.58 -5.52
N GLY A 233 -0.31 4.68 -4.80
CA GLY A 233 0.82 5.06 -3.95
C GLY A 233 0.34 5.56 -2.60
N ALA A 234 1.26 5.86 -1.68
CA ALA A 234 0.91 6.52 -0.43
C ALA A 234 0.10 7.80 -0.71
N ASN A 235 -0.94 8.07 0.09
CA ASN A 235 -1.78 9.25 -0.08
C ASN A 235 -1.04 10.53 0.37
N SER A 236 0.11 10.77 -0.24
CA SER A 236 0.97 11.94 -0.03
C SER A 236 1.48 12.50 -1.37
N LYS A 237 1.94 13.75 -1.36
CA LYS A 237 2.51 14.40 -2.54
C LYS A 237 3.86 13.82 -2.94
N HIS A 238 4.60 13.24 -1.99
CA HIS A 238 5.89 12.61 -2.27
C HIS A 238 5.72 11.18 -2.78
N LEU A 239 6.43 10.86 -3.84
CA LEU A 239 6.50 9.53 -4.40
C LEU A 239 7.49 8.68 -3.60
N SER A 240 7.00 7.75 -2.78
CA SER A 240 7.82 6.78 -2.05
C SER A 240 7.70 5.37 -2.63
N ASN A 241 6.53 5.04 -3.15
CA ASN A 241 6.22 3.73 -3.74
C ASN A 241 5.08 3.84 -4.75
N ILE A 242 5.06 2.94 -5.72
CA ILE A 242 3.91 2.67 -6.59
C ILE A 242 3.62 1.17 -6.53
N CYS A 243 2.41 0.86 -6.07
CA CYS A 243 1.82 -0.47 -6.17
C CYS A 243 1.03 -0.57 -7.47
N ASN A 244 1.05 -1.75 -8.10
CA ASN A 244 0.26 -2.08 -9.28
C ASN A 244 -0.74 -3.17 -8.87
N CYS A 245 -1.94 -2.73 -8.49
CA CYS A 245 -2.91 -3.51 -7.72
C CYS A 245 -3.92 -4.23 -8.61
N CYS A 246 -4.10 -5.55 -8.40
CA CYS A 246 -5.18 -6.32 -9.00
C CYS A 246 -6.36 -6.51 -8.03
N PRO A 247 -7.60 -6.64 -8.50
CA PRO A 247 -8.77 -6.85 -7.65
C PRO A 247 -8.77 -8.20 -6.93
N CYS A 248 -8.05 -9.19 -7.48
CA CYS A 248 -8.02 -10.56 -6.99
C CYS A 248 -7.10 -10.79 -5.78
N CYS A 249 -5.91 -10.14 -5.73
CA CYS A 249 -4.89 -10.43 -4.73
C CYS A 249 -4.64 -9.27 -3.76
N CYS A 250 -4.71 -8.00 -4.23
CA CYS A 250 -4.35 -6.86 -3.42
C CYS A 250 -5.24 -6.72 -2.18
N ALA A 251 -4.63 -6.59 -0.99
CA ALA A 251 -5.35 -6.45 0.27
C ALA A 251 -6.36 -5.29 0.26
N SER A 252 -5.96 -4.10 -0.20
CA SER A 252 -6.85 -2.94 -0.30
C SER A 252 -7.99 -3.16 -1.30
N MET A 253 -7.69 -3.75 -2.46
CA MET A 253 -8.71 -4.03 -3.48
C MET A 253 -9.71 -5.09 -3.03
N LYS A 254 -9.25 -6.16 -2.35
CA LYS A 254 -10.13 -7.19 -1.76
C LYS A 254 -11.12 -6.61 -0.74
N GLY A 255 -10.71 -5.60 0.03
CA GLY A 255 -11.62 -4.88 0.91
C GLY A 255 -12.81 -4.29 0.15
N ILE A 256 -12.58 -3.71 -1.02
CA ILE A 256 -13.62 -3.12 -1.88
C ILE A 256 -14.41 -4.21 -2.61
N THR A 257 -13.72 -5.16 -3.27
CA THR A 257 -14.34 -6.09 -4.22
C THR A 257 -14.97 -7.32 -3.58
N ARG A 258 -14.38 -7.83 -2.47
CA ARG A 258 -14.85 -9.06 -1.81
C ARG A 258 -15.60 -8.79 -0.50
N LYS A 259 -15.20 -7.74 0.25
CA LYS A 259 -15.82 -7.41 1.55
C LYS A 259 -16.88 -6.30 1.43
N GLY A 260 -17.09 -5.72 0.25
CA GLY A 260 -18.10 -4.69 0.00
C GLY A 260 -17.84 -3.37 0.75
N MET A 261 -16.60 -3.14 1.18
CA MET A 261 -16.24 -1.92 1.90
C MET A 261 -16.17 -0.73 0.92
N LYS A 262 -16.37 0.47 1.45
CA LYS A 262 -16.39 1.69 0.62
C LYS A 262 -14.98 2.02 0.13
N ARG A 263 -14.86 2.41 -1.14
CA ARG A 263 -13.60 2.87 -1.75
C ARG A 263 -12.84 3.87 -0.87
N ARG A 264 -13.54 4.87 -0.33
CA ARG A 264 -12.96 5.95 0.48
C ARG A 264 -12.24 5.47 1.75
N GLN A 265 -12.47 4.25 2.21
CA GLN A 265 -11.76 3.68 3.35
C GLN A 265 -10.32 3.25 2.98
N PHE A 266 -10.05 2.98 1.71
CA PHE A 266 -8.76 2.47 1.24
C PHE A 266 -8.04 3.42 0.30
N MET A 267 -8.78 4.03 -0.64
CA MET A 267 -8.19 4.75 -1.77
C MET A 267 -8.82 6.14 -1.97
N ASN A 268 -7.97 7.14 -2.00
CA ASN A 268 -8.31 8.48 -2.44
C ASN A 268 -8.33 8.50 -3.98
N ALA A 269 -9.52 8.68 -4.55
CA ALA A 269 -9.71 8.89 -5.98
C ALA A 269 -9.78 10.38 -6.27
N ILE A 270 -8.76 10.92 -6.88
CA ILE A 270 -8.67 12.35 -7.26
C ILE A 270 -9.46 12.60 -8.54
N PHE A 271 -9.55 11.58 -9.41
CA PHE A 271 -10.25 11.63 -10.69
C PHE A 271 -11.49 10.73 -10.68
N GLU A 272 -12.34 10.94 -11.67
CA GLU A 272 -13.45 10.07 -12.02
C GLU A 272 -13.57 9.96 -13.54
N ALA A 273 -14.07 8.81 -14.00
CA ALA A 273 -14.41 8.61 -15.40
C ALA A 273 -15.75 9.31 -15.73
N VAL A 274 -15.81 10.00 -16.85
CA VAL A 274 -17.00 10.66 -17.37
C VAL A 274 -17.22 10.18 -18.80
N VAL A 275 -18.45 9.81 -19.12
CA VAL A 275 -18.84 9.27 -20.43
C VAL A 275 -19.49 10.39 -21.25
N ASP A 276 -19.10 10.46 -22.51
CA ASP A 276 -19.82 11.19 -23.54
C ASP A 276 -20.85 10.24 -24.19
N GLU A 277 -22.12 10.47 -23.92
CA GLU A 277 -23.22 9.61 -24.35
C GLU A 277 -23.33 9.56 -25.88
N ASP A 278 -23.07 10.69 -26.56
CA ASP A 278 -23.18 10.80 -28.03
C ASP A 278 -22.08 9.99 -28.76
N SER A 279 -20.93 9.83 -28.14
CA SER A 279 -19.78 9.07 -28.67
C SER A 279 -19.77 7.60 -28.23
N CYS A 280 -20.60 7.23 -27.24
CA CYS A 280 -20.62 5.89 -26.68
C CYS A 280 -21.38 4.91 -27.59
N THR A 281 -20.76 3.80 -27.94
CA THR A 281 -21.35 2.72 -28.76
C THR A 281 -21.87 1.54 -27.95
N ALA A 282 -21.98 1.65 -26.63
CA ALA A 282 -22.45 0.60 -25.71
C ALA A 282 -21.73 -0.76 -25.89
N CYS A 283 -20.43 -0.74 -26.21
CA CYS A 283 -19.66 -1.94 -26.57
C CYS A 283 -19.19 -2.78 -25.35
N GLU A 284 -19.47 -2.36 -24.11
CA GLU A 284 -19.17 -3.02 -22.83
C GLU A 284 -17.68 -3.21 -22.49
N VAL A 285 -16.72 -2.84 -23.34
CA VAL A 285 -15.27 -2.97 -23.08
C VAL A 285 -14.87 -2.33 -21.75
N CYS A 286 -15.48 -1.20 -21.39
CA CYS A 286 -15.24 -0.51 -20.13
C CYS A 286 -15.76 -1.26 -18.89
N VAL A 287 -16.79 -2.09 -19.03
CA VAL A 287 -17.34 -2.95 -17.96
C VAL A 287 -16.33 -4.03 -17.61
N ASP A 288 -15.84 -4.77 -18.61
CA ASP A 288 -14.84 -5.84 -18.43
C ASP A 288 -13.53 -5.29 -17.89
N ARG A 289 -13.19 -4.05 -18.28
CA ARG A 289 -11.94 -3.41 -17.86
C ARG A 289 -11.99 -2.82 -16.45
N CYS A 290 -13.18 -2.66 -15.86
CA CYS A 290 -13.33 -2.01 -14.56
C CYS A 290 -12.98 -2.94 -13.39
N PRO A 291 -11.88 -2.71 -12.65
CA PRO A 291 -11.41 -3.63 -11.60
C PRO A 291 -12.33 -3.68 -10.37
N VAL A 292 -13.28 -2.75 -10.24
CA VAL A 292 -14.20 -2.66 -9.09
C VAL A 292 -15.67 -2.75 -9.50
N GLY A 293 -15.96 -2.99 -10.78
CA GLY A 293 -17.33 -3.06 -11.29
C GLY A 293 -18.11 -1.77 -11.07
N ALA A 294 -17.46 -0.63 -11.34
CA ALA A 294 -18.07 0.69 -11.23
C ALA A 294 -18.72 1.17 -12.54
N VAL A 295 -18.68 0.36 -13.60
CA VAL A 295 -19.28 0.70 -14.90
C VAL A 295 -20.36 -0.31 -15.24
N SER A 296 -21.48 0.18 -15.68
CA SER A 296 -22.57 -0.60 -16.31
C SER A 296 -22.92 0.00 -17.66
N VAL A 297 -23.56 -0.78 -18.52
CA VAL A 297 -24.01 -0.31 -19.84
C VAL A 297 -25.50 -0.65 -19.99
N ASP A 298 -26.26 0.35 -20.46
CA ASP A 298 -27.61 0.24 -20.92
C ASP A 298 -27.66 0.80 -22.36
N ASP A 299 -28.23 1.94 -22.62
CA ASP A 299 -28.12 2.65 -23.91
C ASP A 299 -26.71 3.21 -24.14
N TRP A 300 -26.02 3.58 -23.06
CA TRP A 300 -24.61 4.00 -23.00
C TRP A 300 -23.97 3.57 -21.69
N ALA A 301 -22.67 3.75 -21.56
CA ALA A 301 -21.93 3.42 -20.33
C ALA A 301 -22.25 4.41 -19.21
N VAL A 302 -22.57 3.90 -18.01
CA VAL A 302 -22.85 4.67 -16.80
C VAL A 302 -21.82 4.32 -15.73
N VAL A 303 -21.24 5.34 -15.08
CA VAL A 303 -20.23 5.19 -14.04
C VAL A 303 -20.80 5.44 -12.66
N ASP A 304 -20.73 4.43 -11.79
CA ASP A 304 -20.98 4.60 -10.35
C ASP A 304 -19.83 5.38 -9.73
N ARG A 305 -20.07 6.66 -9.42
CA ARG A 305 -19.07 7.58 -8.88
C ARG A 305 -18.55 7.16 -7.50
N ASP A 306 -19.37 6.51 -6.69
CA ASP A 306 -18.96 6.08 -5.34
C ASP A 306 -18.02 4.89 -5.38
N ARG A 307 -18.15 4.02 -6.38
CA ARG A 307 -17.27 2.87 -6.63
C ARG A 307 -16.05 3.24 -7.47
N CYS A 308 -16.17 4.20 -8.39
CA CYS A 308 -15.11 4.56 -9.32
C CYS A 308 -13.82 4.98 -8.60
N LEU A 309 -12.71 4.29 -8.93
CA LEU A 309 -11.37 4.56 -8.39
C LEU A 309 -10.68 5.76 -9.07
N GLY A 310 -11.17 6.18 -10.23
CA GLY A 310 -10.49 7.20 -11.02
C GLY A 310 -9.16 6.72 -11.62
N CYS A 311 -9.02 5.42 -11.87
CA CYS A 311 -7.76 4.81 -12.33
C CYS A 311 -7.48 5.00 -13.83
N GLY A 312 -8.50 5.31 -14.64
CA GLY A 312 -8.36 5.56 -16.09
C GLY A 312 -8.33 4.32 -16.98
N LEU A 313 -8.37 3.11 -16.42
CA LEU A 313 -8.30 1.85 -17.19
C LEU A 313 -9.40 1.75 -18.26
N CYS A 314 -10.63 2.16 -17.93
CA CYS A 314 -11.75 2.17 -18.87
C CYS A 314 -11.58 3.22 -19.98
N ALA A 315 -11.00 4.37 -19.68
CA ALA A 315 -10.72 5.42 -20.65
C ALA A 315 -9.65 4.97 -21.66
N GLY A 316 -8.57 4.33 -21.16
CA GLY A 316 -7.48 3.83 -21.99
C GLY A 316 -7.87 2.72 -22.99
N THR A 317 -8.99 2.06 -22.78
CA THR A 317 -9.46 0.95 -23.64
C THR A 317 -10.72 1.29 -24.43
N CYS A 318 -11.29 2.49 -24.27
CA CYS A 318 -12.50 2.90 -24.99
C CYS A 318 -12.22 3.09 -26.49
N PRO A 319 -12.80 2.28 -27.40
CA PRO A 319 -12.47 2.34 -28.82
C PRO A 319 -12.96 3.60 -29.52
N THR A 320 -13.95 4.29 -28.93
CA THR A 320 -14.51 5.55 -29.47
C THR A 320 -14.07 6.77 -28.68
N GLU A 321 -13.14 6.60 -27.70
CA GLU A 321 -12.68 7.68 -26.80
C GLU A 321 -13.82 8.40 -26.05
N ALA A 322 -14.98 7.75 -25.92
CA ALA A 322 -16.16 8.31 -25.24
C ALA A 322 -15.93 8.50 -23.72
N ILE A 323 -14.89 7.90 -23.13
CA ILE A 323 -14.61 8.00 -21.69
C ILE A 323 -13.40 8.90 -21.47
N THR A 324 -13.59 9.95 -20.69
CA THR A 324 -12.54 10.89 -20.29
C THR A 324 -12.38 10.90 -18.77
N MET A 325 -11.20 11.28 -18.30
CA MET A 325 -10.93 11.45 -16.87
C MET A 325 -11.07 12.91 -16.48
N LYS A 326 -11.90 13.21 -15.47
CA LYS A 326 -12.06 14.56 -14.91
C LYS A 326 -11.70 14.58 -13.43
N LEU A 327 -11.26 15.74 -12.93
CA LEU A 327 -11.05 15.96 -11.50
C LEU A 327 -12.39 15.85 -10.77
N ARG A 328 -12.43 15.10 -9.69
CA ARG A 328 -13.60 15.06 -8.82
C ARG A 328 -13.81 16.38 -8.11
N GLN A 329 -15.05 16.81 -7.98
CA GLN A 329 -15.39 18.02 -7.22
C GLN A 329 -15.22 17.82 -5.71
N ASP A 330 -15.44 16.58 -5.23
CA ASP A 330 -15.35 16.16 -3.84
C ASP A 330 -13.99 15.51 -3.49
N ARG A 331 -12.95 15.78 -4.30
CA ARG A 331 -11.61 15.23 -4.06
C ARG A 331 -10.99 15.76 -2.80
N GLU A 332 -10.19 14.95 -2.17
CA GLU A 332 -9.30 15.33 -1.09
C GLU A 332 -7.87 15.43 -1.62
N GLU A 333 -7.17 16.52 -1.32
CA GLU A 333 -5.78 16.68 -1.71
C GLU A 333 -4.91 15.70 -0.92
N PRO A 334 -3.92 15.05 -1.57
CA PRO A 334 -2.96 14.22 -0.88
C PRO A 334 -2.15 15.02 0.17
N PHE A 335 -1.78 14.37 1.25
CA PHE A 335 -0.99 14.98 2.31
C PHE A 335 0.41 15.42 1.83
N ASP A 336 0.96 16.44 2.43
CA ASP A 336 2.32 16.88 2.08
C ASP A 336 3.35 15.80 2.42
N ARG A 337 3.18 15.08 3.54
CA ARG A 337 4.10 14.04 4.00
C ARG A 337 3.33 12.80 4.45
N VAL A 338 3.96 11.64 4.34
CA VAL A 338 3.43 10.35 4.84
C VAL A 338 3.15 10.40 6.35
N LEU A 339 3.96 11.16 7.11
CA LEU A 339 3.73 11.34 8.55
C LEU A 339 2.40 12.06 8.84
N ASP A 340 2.08 13.10 8.09
CA ASP A 340 0.85 13.88 8.27
C ASP A 340 -0.38 13.02 7.93
N MET A 341 -0.29 12.22 6.88
CA MET A 341 -1.27 11.19 6.53
C MET A 341 -1.48 10.20 7.70
N GLY A 342 -0.38 9.68 8.26
CA GLY A 342 -0.45 8.73 9.38
C GLY A 342 -1.15 9.32 10.61
N LEU A 343 -0.84 10.56 10.96
CA LEU A 343 -1.50 11.26 12.07
C LEU A 343 -3.00 11.45 11.79
N ALA A 344 -3.37 11.81 10.57
CA ALA A 344 -4.77 11.97 10.18
C ALA A 344 -5.54 10.64 10.23
N ILE A 345 -4.92 9.52 9.83
CA ILE A 345 -5.50 8.17 9.96
C ILE A 345 -5.78 7.85 11.43
N LEU A 346 -4.82 8.08 12.33
CA LEU A 346 -5.00 7.86 13.77
C LEU A 346 -6.13 8.71 14.36
N GLU A 347 -6.26 9.97 13.93
CA GLU A 347 -7.37 10.84 14.35
C GLU A 347 -8.71 10.34 13.81
N GLY A 348 -8.75 9.92 12.55
CA GLY A 348 -9.94 9.36 11.92
C GLY A 348 -10.46 8.13 12.65
N LYS A 349 -9.58 7.21 13.06
CA LYS A 349 -9.92 6.03 13.87
C LYS A 349 -10.52 6.40 15.22
N LYS A 350 -9.97 7.40 15.91
CA LYS A 350 -10.51 7.87 17.20
C LYS A 350 -11.93 8.44 17.08
N LYS A 351 -12.24 9.12 15.99
CA LYS A 351 -13.58 9.64 15.70
C LYS A 351 -14.58 8.54 15.43
N HIS A 352 -14.20 7.50 14.70
CA HIS A 352 -15.05 6.32 14.44
C HIS A 352 -15.35 5.51 15.70
N ALA A 353 -14.39 5.33 16.60
CA ALA A 353 -14.59 4.61 17.85
C ALA A 353 -15.58 5.30 18.80
N LYS A 354 -15.89 6.59 18.60
CA LYS A 354 -16.85 7.36 19.40
C LYS A 354 -18.28 7.36 18.85
N VAL A 355 -18.49 6.91 17.60
CA VAL A 355 -19.83 6.76 17.02
C VAL A 355 -20.26 5.32 17.27
N PRO A 356 -21.28 5.05 18.13
CA PRO A 356 -21.81 3.70 18.30
C PRO A 356 -22.33 3.22 16.94
N SER A 357 -21.93 2.02 16.55
CA SER A 357 -22.49 1.35 15.38
C SER A 357 -23.99 1.15 15.59
N GLY A 358 -24.79 2.09 15.16
CA GLY A 358 -26.23 1.90 15.02
C GLY A 358 -26.42 0.80 13.98
N ARG A 359 -26.78 -0.40 14.45
CA ARG A 359 -27.35 -1.42 13.57
C ARG A 359 -28.67 -0.83 13.07
N GLU A 360 -28.70 -0.37 11.85
CA GLU A 360 -29.96 -0.22 11.13
C GLU A 360 -30.50 -1.64 10.90
N THR A 361 -31.44 -2.03 11.75
CA THR A 361 -32.36 -3.13 11.49
C THR A 361 -33.47 -2.57 10.61
N ALA A 362 -33.50 -2.94 9.35
CA ALA A 362 -34.69 -3.05 8.55
C ALA A 362 -34.44 -4.00 7.39
#